data_109f3a1d8e1d397d6d62b763ea896d2a
#
_entry.id   109f3a1d8e1d397d6d62b763ea896d2a
#
_cell.length_a   1.000
_cell.length_b   1.000
_cell.length_c   1.000
_cell.angle_alpha   90.00
_cell.angle_beta   90.00
_cell.angle_gamma   90.00
#
_symmetry.space_group_name_H-M   'P 1'
#
loop_
_entity.id
_entity.type
_entity.pdbx_description
1 polymer ?
#
loop_
_entity_poly.entity_id
_entity_poly.type
_entity_poly.pdbx_seq_one_letter_code
_entity_poly.pdbx_strand_id
1 'polypeptide(L)'
;IDVKFLTPDEVKSIWPLCETDNLVGAILHPEDGYIQPADLTQAMAKGARARGATIYRNTAVLSIEQSSQGGWKIETDKGTITCDHVVSATGNYARQTGAMVGLDIPVMPVEHQYIVTEPHPEIINRQNSGLPEMAVLRESDGSWYLREENGGFILGPYEKGAPCCYV
;
A
#
# COMPACT_ATOMS: atom_id res chain seq x y z
N ILE A 1 -11.58 13.83 12.32
CA ILE A 1 -11.94 12.80 11.33
C ILE A 1 -13.44 12.61 11.42
N ASP A 2 -14.13 12.81 10.31
CA ASP A 2 -15.57 12.63 10.23
C ASP A 2 -15.89 11.14 9.97
N VAL A 3 -16.63 10.52 10.89
CA VAL A 3 -17.05 9.12 10.79
C VAL A 3 -18.54 9.01 11.01
N LYS A 4 -19.19 8.09 10.31
CA LYS A 4 -20.61 7.78 10.47
C LYS A 4 -20.77 6.34 10.92
N PHE A 5 -21.58 6.12 11.95
CA PHE A 5 -22.01 4.79 12.32
C PHE A 5 -23.22 4.40 11.44
N LEU A 6 -23.16 3.23 10.86
CA LEU A 6 -24.18 2.70 9.97
C LEU A 6 -24.86 1.49 10.60
N THR A 7 -26.18 1.44 10.46
CA THR A 7 -26.96 0.24 10.73
C THR A 7 -26.79 -0.81 9.63
N PRO A 8 -27.12 -2.09 9.85
CA PRO A 8 -27.06 -3.12 8.81
C PRO A 8 -27.83 -2.77 7.53
N ASP A 9 -28.98 -2.13 7.64
CA ASP A 9 -29.78 -1.68 6.48
C ASP A 9 -29.09 -0.58 5.68
N GLU A 10 -28.44 0.35 6.37
CA GLU A 10 -27.63 1.39 5.72
C GLU A 10 -26.39 0.79 5.04
N VAL A 11 -25.76 -0.21 5.66
CA VAL A 11 -24.65 -0.97 5.01
C VAL A 11 -25.18 -1.66 3.75
N LYS A 12 -26.32 -2.33 3.80
CA LYS A 12 -26.94 -2.98 2.63
C LYS A 12 -27.24 -2.00 1.50
N SER A 13 -27.58 -0.76 1.82
CA SER A 13 -27.83 0.28 0.80
C SER A 13 -26.54 0.73 0.09
N ILE A 14 -25.40 0.78 0.79
CA ILE A 14 -24.10 1.15 0.25
C ILE A 14 -23.42 -0.06 -0.43
N TRP A 15 -23.55 -1.25 0.17
CA TRP A 15 -23.05 -2.52 -0.29
C TRP A 15 -24.18 -3.53 -0.53
N PRO A 16 -24.89 -3.47 -1.65
CA PRO A 16 -26.04 -4.36 -1.92
C PRO A 16 -25.70 -5.84 -1.96
N LEU A 17 -24.43 -6.19 -2.24
CA LEU A 17 -23.95 -7.57 -2.31
C LEU A 17 -23.48 -8.11 -0.96
N CYS A 18 -23.45 -7.29 0.09
CA CYS A 18 -23.02 -7.71 1.42
C CYS A 18 -24.14 -8.49 2.12
N GLU A 19 -23.79 -9.62 2.76
CA GLU A 19 -24.67 -10.26 3.76
C GLU A 19 -24.65 -9.44 5.06
N THR A 20 -25.83 -9.14 5.58
CA THR A 20 -25.98 -8.26 6.76
C THR A 20 -26.68 -8.92 7.96
N ASP A 21 -27.11 -10.19 7.84
CA ASP A 21 -27.91 -10.87 8.87
C ASP A 21 -27.22 -10.98 10.22
N ASN A 22 -25.90 -11.06 10.24
CA ASN A 22 -25.08 -11.15 11.46
C ASN A 22 -24.29 -9.88 11.73
N LEU A 23 -24.55 -8.80 11.00
CA LEU A 23 -23.84 -7.55 11.14
C LEU A 23 -24.44 -6.71 12.26
N VAL A 24 -23.63 -6.27 13.20
CA VAL A 24 -24.04 -5.33 14.27
C VAL A 24 -24.16 -3.91 13.73
N GLY A 25 -23.26 -3.53 12.82
CA GLY A 25 -23.18 -2.23 12.21
C GLY A 25 -21.82 -2.01 11.53
N ALA A 26 -21.60 -0.83 11.01
CA ALA A 26 -20.34 -0.46 10.39
C ALA A 26 -19.95 0.99 10.71
N ILE A 27 -18.70 1.32 10.44
CA ILE A 27 -18.18 2.69 10.49
C ILE A 27 -17.82 3.08 9.05
N LEU A 28 -18.40 4.17 8.58
CA LEU A 28 -18.10 4.76 7.28
C LEU A 28 -17.19 5.98 7.46
N HIS A 29 -16.10 6.01 6.70
CA HIS A 29 -15.26 7.18 6.47
C HIS A 29 -15.60 7.77 5.10
N PRO A 30 -16.39 8.86 5.00
CA PRO A 30 -16.83 9.37 3.71
C PRO A 30 -15.72 9.95 2.83
N GLU A 31 -14.64 10.42 3.47
CA GLU A 31 -13.49 11.07 2.79
C GLU A 31 -12.32 10.12 2.57
N ASP A 32 -12.44 8.86 2.98
CA ASP A 32 -11.39 7.86 2.77
C ASP A 32 -11.59 7.15 1.42
N GLY A 33 -10.58 6.39 1.02
CA GLY A 33 -10.63 5.70 -0.27
C GLY A 33 -9.43 4.80 -0.48
N TYR A 34 -9.12 4.55 -1.74
CA TYR A 34 -7.95 3.79 -2.15
C TYR A 34 -7.17 4.53 -3.23
N ILE A 35 -5.95 4.10 -3.44
CA ILE A 35 -5.09 4.61 -4.50
C ILE A 35 -4.38 3.46 -5.20
N GLN A 36 -4.08 3.65 -6.49
CA GLN A 36 -3.19 2.73 -7.21
C GLN A 36 -1.74 3.06 -6.84
N PRO A 37 -1.02 2.19 -6.10
CA PRO A 37 0.30 2.52 -5.55
C PRO A 37 1.34 2.83 -6.63
N ALA A 38 1.31 2.10 -7.75
CA ALA A 38 2.24 2.30 -8.86
C ALA A 38 2.06 3.68 -9.49
N ASP A 39 0.82 4.09 -9.74
CA ASP A 39 0.50 5.38 -10.37
C ASP A 39 0.86 6.55 -9.46
N LEU A 40 0.56 6.44 -8.16
CA LEU A 40 0.98 7.43 -7.17
C LEU A 40 2.50 7.56 -7.15
N THR A 41 3.22 6.45 -7.10
CA THR A 41 4.69 6.46 -7.09
C THR A 41 5.26 7.14 -8.34
N GLN A 42 4.71 6.84 -9.52
CA GLN A 42 5.14 7.48 -10.77
C GLN A 42 4.79 8.97 -10.80
N ALA A 43 3.64 9.37 -10.31
CA ALA A 43 3.23 10.76 -10.21
C ALA A 43 4.19 11.55 -9.30
N MET A 44 4.51 11.01 -8.12
CA MET A 44 5.46 11.62 -7.19
C MET A 44 6.87 11.69 -7.77
N ALA A 45 7.33 10.63 -8.44
CA ALA A 45 8.63 10.61 -9.11
C ALA A 45 8.71 11.65 -10.24
N LYS A 46 7.63 11.81 -11.02
CA LYS A 46 7.53 12.86 -12.06
C LYS A 46 7.63 14.26 -11.44
N GLY A 47 6.90 14.49 -10.33
CA GLY A 47 6.95 15.76 -9.61
C GLY A 47 8.32 16.06 -9.01
N ALA A 48 9.03 15.06 -8.47
CA ALA A 48 10.38 15.18 -7.95
C ALA A 48 11.37 15.56 -9.06
N ARG A 49 11.36 14.87 -10.20
CA ARG A 49 12.23 15.19 -11.35
C ARG A 49 11.97 16.60 -11.87
N ALA A 50 10.74 17.04 -11.95
CA ALA A 50 10.40 18.41 -12.38
C ALA A 50 10.98 19.48 -11.44
N ARG A 51 11.32 19.11 -10.20
CA ARG A 51 11.97 19.98 -9.20
C ARG A 51 13.47 19.75 -9.09
N GLY A 52 14.08 19.04 -10.02
CA GLY A 52 15.53 18.83 -10.10
C GLY A 52 16.05 17.59 -9.38
N ALA A 53 15.20 16.74 -8.82
CA ALA A 53 15.67 15.49 -8.24
C ALA A 53 16.11 14.49 -9.33
N THR A 54 17.26 13.85 -9.11
CA THR A 54 17.73 12.74 -9.94
C THR A 54 17.27 11.42 -9.35
N ILE A 55 16.68 10.56 -10.17
CA ILE A 55 16.21 9.23 -9.77
C ILE A 55 16.95 8.19 -10.58
N TYR A 56 17.78 7.41 -9.91
CA TYR A 56 18.49 6.27 -10.49
C TYR A 56 17.68 4.98 -10.23
N ARG A 57 17.20 4.39 -11.32
CA ARG A 57 16.50 3.10 -11.26
C ARG A 57 17.49 1.95 -11.47
N ASN A 58 17.12 0.78 -10.95
CA ASN A 58 17.96 -0.43 -11.09
C ASN A 58 19.41 -0.17 -10.64
N THR A 59 19.58 0.53 -9.53
CA THR A 59 20.86 0.90 -8.95
C THR A 59 20.83 0.45 -7.50
N ALA A 60 21.58 -0.60 -7.22
CA ALA A 60 21.62 -1.19 -5.89
C ALA A 60 22.64 -0.45 -5.03
N VAL A 61 22.27 -0.10 -3.81
CA VAL A 61 23.18 0.40 -2.78
C VAL A 61 23.91 -0.79 -2.16
N LEU A 62 25.24 -0.74 -2.15
CA LEU A 62 26.11 -1.81 -1.65
C LEU A 62 26.67 -1.49 -0.27
N SER A 63 27.01 -0.24 0.00
CA SER A 63 27.41 0.23 1.34
C SER A 63 27.08 1.71 1.53
N ILE A 64 26.97 2.11 2.81
CA ILE A 64 26.77 3.49 3.25
C ILE A 64 27.78 3.75 4.35
N GLU A 65 28.69 4.69 4.13
CA GLU A 65 29.80 5.00 5.02
C GLU A 65 29.83 6.49 5.35
N GLN A 66 30.17 6.82 6.57
CA GLN A 66 30.43 8.21 6.94
C GLN A 66 31.75 8.68 6.37
N SER A 67 31.75 9.78 5.66
CA SER A 67 32.96 10.36 5.11
C SER A 67 33.82 11.04 6.20
N SER A 68 35.12 10.85 6.14
CA SER A 68 36.10 11.53 7.04
C SER A 68 36.11 13.05 6.88
N GLN A 69 35.58 13.56 5.78
CA GLN A 69 35.48 15.00 5.48
C GLN A 69 34.10 15.57 5.80
N GLY A 70 33.21 14.76 6.42
CA GLY A 70 31.79 15.07 6.68
C GLY A 70 30.89 14.55 5.57
N GLY A 71 29.61 14.36 5.92
CA GLY A 71 28.62 13.76 5.03
C GLY A 71 28.78 12.25 4.85
N TRP A 72 28.24 11.72 3.76
CA TRP A 72 28.14 10.30 3.50
C TRP A 72 28.67 9.91 2.13
N LYS A 73 29.24 8.73 2.05
CA LYS A 73 29.66 8.06 0.83
C LYS A 73 28.80 6.81 0.64
N ILE A 74 28.15 6.70 -0.50
CA ILE A 74 27.27 5.61 -0.85
C ILE A 74 27.85 4.89 -2.06
N GLU A 75 28.22 3.64 -1.89
CA GLU A 75 28.67 2.80 -3.01
C GLU A 75 27.47 2.11 -3.62
N THR A 76 27.38 2.13 -4.93
CA THR A 76 26.35 1.44 -5.69
C THR A 76 26.98 0.53 -6.75
N ASP A 77 26.18 -0.37 -7.31
CA ASP A 77 26.59 -1.23 -8.44
C ASP A 77 26.92 -0.43 -9.72
N LYS A 78 26.68 0.90 -9.72
CA LYS A 78 26.91 1.78 -10.88
C LYS A 78 27.79 2.99 -10.60
N GLY A 79 28.40 3.05 -9.42
CA GLY A 79 29.29 4.13 -9.03
C GLY A 79 28.99 4.67 -7.64
N THR A 80 29.76 5.68 -7.25
CA THR A 80 29.73 6.27 -5.93
C THR A 80 28.93 7.57 -5.92
N ILE A 81 28.15 7.78 -4.87
CA ILE A 81 27.43 9.03 -4.58
C ILE A 81 27.94 9.60 -3.26
N THR A 82 28.17 10.90 -3.22
CA THR A 82 28.46 11.62 -1.97
C THR A 82 27.34 12.61 -1.67
N CYS A 83 26.96 12.73 -0.40
CA CYS A 83 25.89 13.63 0.02
C CYS A 83 26.04 14.03 1.49
N ASP A 84 25.38 15.11 1.89
CA ASP A 84 25.38 15.58 3.27
C ASP A 84 24.47 14.74 4.17
N HIS A 85 23.35 14.26 3.65
CA HIS A 85 22.35 13.51 4.37
C HIS A 85 21.84 12.31 3.57
N VAL A 86 21.56 11.21 4.26
CA VAL A 86 20.94 10.01 3.71
C VAL A 86 19.58 9.80 4.37
N VAL A 87 18.54 9.59 3.57
CA VAL A 87 17.22 9.20 4.03
C VAL A 87 16.96 7.77 3.58
N SER A 88 16.83 6.84 4.53
CA SER A 88 16.43 5.47 4.24
C SER A 88 14.90 5.39 4.15
N ALA A 89 14.39 5.10 2.96
CA ALA A 89 12.98 4.86 2.69
C ALA A 89 12.80 3.52 1.97
N THR A 90 13.49 2.49 2.46
CA THR A 90 13.72 1.21 1.78
C THR A 90 12.67 0.15 2.09
N GLY A 91 11.58 0.51 2.80
CA GLY A 91 10.43 -0.36 3.03
C GLY A 91 10.84 -1.72 3.63
N ASN A 92 10.54 -2.79 2.94
CA ASN A 92 10.86 -4.16 3.38
C ASN A 92 12.36 -4.42 3.58
N TYR A 93 13.24 -3.62 2.96
CA TYR A 93 14.70 -3.72 3.05
C TYR A 93 15.30 -2.78 4.11
N ALA A 94 14.47 -2.16 4.96
CA ALA A 94 14.96 -1.20 5.96
C ALA A 94 15.95 -1.81 6.95
N ARG A 95 15.78 -3.09 7.31
CA ARG A 95 16.69 -3.79 8.21
C ARG A 95 18.08 -3.93 7.59
N GLN A 96 18.18 -4.34 6.35
CA GLN A 96 19.46 -4.48 5.63
C GLN A 96 20.14 -3.12 5.43
N THR A 97 19.37 -2.11 5.06
CA THR A 97 19.89 -0.75 4.89
C THR A 97 20.37 -0.16 6.22
N GLY A 98 19.60 -0.39 7.30
CA GLY A 98 20.00 0.00 8.66
C GLY A 98 21.30 -0.65 9.10
N ALA A 99 21.47 -1.93 8.81
CA ALA A 99 22.69 -2.68 9.16
C ALA A 99 23.95 -2.11 8.48
N MET A 100 23.83 -1.50 7.30
CA MET A 100 24.96 -0.83 6.61
C MET A 100 25.55 0.33 7.43
N VAL A 101 24.77 0.89 8.34
CA VAL A 101 25.18 2.00 9.22
C VAL A 101 25.16 1.62 10.70
N GLY A 102 25.10 0.32 11.02
CA GLY A 102 25.14 -0.19 12.39
C GLY A 102 23.83 -0.07 13.16
N LEU A 103 22.71 0.14 12.49
CA LEU A 103 21.39 0.20 13.10
C LEU A 103 20.64 -1.13 12.96
N ASP A 104 20.07 -1.63 14.05
CA ASP A 104 19.13 -2.75 14.02
C ASP A 104 17.70 -2.18 13.93
N ILE A 105 17.11 -2.24 12.75
CA ILE A 105 15.76 -1.73 12.50
C ILE A 105 14.78 -2.91 12.57
N PRO A 106 13.78 -2.88 13.47
CA PRO A 106 12.89 -4.01 13.72
C PRO A 106 11.79 -4.10 12.66
N VAL A 107 12.16 -4.24 11.40
CA VAL A 107 11.25 -4.48 10.28
C VAL A 107 11.31 -5.95 9.91
N MET A 108 10.14 -6.59 9.87
CA MET A 108 9.99 -7.97 9.42
C MET A 108 8.89 -8.01 8.36
N PRO A 109 9.24 -8.22 7.10
CA PRO A 109 8.26 -8.41 6.03
C PRO A 109 7.43 -9.68 6.25
N VAL A 110 6.15 -9.59 5.94
CA VAL A 110 5.21 -10.72 5.96
C VAL A 110 4.60 -10.89 4.57
N GLU A 111 4.37 -12.12 4.17
CA GLU A 111 3.68 -12.40 2.92
C GLU A 111 2.18 -12.11 3.07
N HIS A 112 1.64 -11.30 2.17
CA HIS A 112 0.22 -11.10 2.01
C HIS A 112 -0.16 -11.29 0.55
N GLN A 113 -1.23 -12.03 0.33
CA GLN A 113 -1.76 -12.24 -0.99
C GLN A 113 -3.08 -11.50 -1.17
N TYR A 114 -3.42 -11.22 -2.41
CA TYR A 114 -4.75 -10.78 -2.79
C TYR A 114 -5.19 -11.51 -4.05
N ILE A 115 -6.50 -11.56 -4.24
CA ILE A 115 -7.13 -12.18 -5.39
C ILE A 115 -7.84 -11.10 -6.18
N VAL A 116 -7.65 -11.09 -7.49
CA VAL A 116 -8.47 -10.31 -8.41
C VAL A 116 -9.42 -11.28 -9.11
N THR A 117 -10.72 -11.04 -8.99
CA THR A 117 -11.73 -11.89 -9.60
C THR A 117 -11.92 -11.56 -11.08
N GLU A 118 -12.54 -12.49 -11.79
CA GLU A 118 -13.16 -12.16 -13.06
C GLU A 118 -14.28 -11.13 -12.90
N PRO A 119 -14.71 -10.45 -13.99
CA PRO A 119 -15.83 -9.53 -13.93
C PRO A 119 -17.09 -10.18 -13.36
N HIS A 120 -17.77 -9.48 -12.47
CA HIS A 120 -19.00 -9.93 -11.84
C HIS A 120 -20.22 -9.25 -12.47
N PRO A 121 -21.26 -9.99 -12.86
CA PRO A 121 -22.42 -9.42 -13.56
C PRO A 121 -23.06 -8.21 -12.83
N GLU A 122 -23.20 -8.28 -11.51
CA GLU A 122 -23.77 -7.17 -10.71
C GLU A 122 -22.89 -5.91 -10.76
N ILE A 123 -21.57 -6.05 -10.76
CA ILE A 123 -20.66 -4.91 -10.87
C ILE A 123 -20.77 -4.29 -12.25
N ILE A 124 -20.76 -5.11 -13.29
CA ILE A 124 -20.94 -4.64 -14.67
C ILE A 124 -22.30 -3.92 -14.84
N ASN A 125 -23.36 -4.47 -14.27
CA ASN A 125 -24.69 -3.85 -14.33
C ASN A 125 -24.70 -2.49 -13.60
N ARG A 126 -24.06 -2.38 -12.43
CA ARG A 126 -23.93 -1.12 -11.69
C ARG A 126 -23.18 -0.07 -12.51
N GLN A 127 -22.04 -0.42 -13.08
CA GLN A 127 -21.22 0.46 -13.91
C GLN A 127 -21.98 0.93 -15.15
N ASN A 128 -22.66 0.03 -15.85
CA ASN A 128 -23.48 0.36 -17.02
C ASN A 128 -24.67 1.27 -16.66
N SER A 129 -25.17 1.20 -15.43
CA SER A 129 -26.24 2.06 -14.91
C SER A 129 -25.72 3.41 -14.42
N GLY A 130 -24.41 3.69 -14.51
CA GLY A 130 -23.81 4.93 -14.06
C GLY A 130 -23.80 5.10 -12.53
N LEU A 131 -23.96 4.02 -11.78
CA LEU A 131 -23.83 4.06 -10.33
C LEU A 131 -22.38 4.21 -9.90
N PRO A 132 -22.10 4.94 -8.81
CA PRO A 132 -20.74 5.06 -8.30
C PRO A 132 -20.22 3.71 -7.82
N GLU A 133 -18.89 3.59 -7.78
CA GLU A 133 -18.24 2.46 -7.11
C GLU A 133 -18.70 2.33 -5.66
N MET A 134 -18.79 1.10 -5.18
CA MET A 134 -19.06 0.85 -3.77
C MET A 134 -17.85 1.25 -2.92
N ALA A 135 -18.11 1.66 -1.69
CA ALA A 135 -17.04 2.00 -0.74
C ALA A 135 -16.08 0.81 -0.55
N VAL A 136 -14.82 1.08 -0.24
CA VAL A 136 -13.89 0.02 0.17
C VAL A 136 -14.42 -0.62 1.45
N LEU A 137 -14.61 -1.92 1.42
CA LEU A 137 -15.11 -2.70 2.55
C LEU A 137 -13.93 -3.33 3.30
N ARG A 138 -13.94 -3.19 4.62
CA ARG A 138 -13.05 -3.92 5.53
C ARG A 138 -13.89 -4.67 6.55
N GLU A 139 -13.59 -5.94 6.71
CA GLU A 139 -14.23 -6.80 7.70
C GLU A 139 -13.17 -7.22 8.73
N SER A 140 -13.39 -6.81 9.99
CA SER A 140 -12.38 -6.93 11.04
C SER A 140 -12.33 -8.32 11.68
N ASP A 141 -13.46 -9.01 11.79
CA ASP A 141 -13.54 -10.33 12.44
C ASP A 141 -12.87 -11.41 11.59
N GLY A 142 -13.14 -11.41 10.28
CA GLY A 142 -12.51 -12.29 9.30
C GLY A 142 -11.18 -11.76 8.77
N SER A 143 -10.85 -10.49 9.10
CA SER A 143 -9.58 -9.86 8.74
C SER A 143 -9.33 -9.84 7.23
N TRP A 144 -10.22 -9.23 6.48
CA TRP A 144 -10.08 -9.06 5.03
C TRP A 144 -10.60 -7.70 4.55
N TYR A 145 -10.25 -7.35 3.32
CA TYR A 145 -10.79 -6.18 2.62
C TYR A 145 -11.26 -6.56 1.22
N LEU A 146 -12.20 -5.77 0.70
CA LEU A 146 -12.79 -5.95 -0.61
C LEU A 146 -13.08 -4.59 -1.24
N ARG A 147 -12.84 -4.44 -2.54
CA ARG A 147 -13.28 -3.31 -3.35
C ARG A 147 -13.52 -3.74 -4.80
N GLU A 148 -14.18 -2.87 -5.55
CA GLU A 148 -14.30 -3.07 -7.01
C GLU A 148 -12.95 -2.94 -7.70
N GLU A 149 -12.72 -3.76 -8.71
CA GLU A 149 -11.53 -3.73 -9.57
C GLU A 149 -11.88 -4.33 -10.94
N ASN A 150 -11.70 -3.56 -12.02
CA ASN A 150 -11.87 -4.02 -13.41
C ASN A 150 -13.20 -4.76 -13.70
N GLY A 151 -14.29 -4.28 -13.12
CA GLY A 151 -15.62 -4.90 -13.26
C GLY A 151 -15.86 -6.13 -12.38
N GLY A 152 -14.92 -6.50 -11.55
CA GLY A 152 -14.99 -7.52 -10.52
C GLY A 152 -14.54 -6.99 -9.18
N PHE A 153 -13.81 -7.80 -8.43
CA PHE A 153 -13.34 -7.45 -7.09
C PHE A 153 -11.84 -7.71 -6.92
N ILE A 154 -11.23 -6.94 -6.04
CA ILE A 154 -9.98 -7.31 -5.39
C ILE A 154 -10.27 -7.64 -3.93
N LEU A 155 -9.89 -8.83 -3.51
CA LEU A 155 -10.03 -9.35 -2.16
C LEU A 155 -8.65 -9.61 -1.57
N GLY A 156 -8.35 -9.01 -0.43
CA GLY A 156 -7.10 -9.26 0.30
C GLY A 156 -7.37 -9.71 1.73
N PRO A 157 -7.14 -10.99 2.04
CA PRO A 157 -7.17 -11.48 3.42
C PRO A 157 -5.89 -11.10 4.15
N TYR A 158 -5.99 -10.93 5.46
CA TYR A 158 -4.87 -10.82 6.39
C TYR A 158 -4.79 -12.10 7.22
N GLU A 159 -4.16 -13.14 6.67
CA GLU A 159 -4.14 -14.46 7.29
C GLU A 159 -3.37 -14.45 8.61
N LYS A 160 -3.96 -15.03 9.64
CA LYS A 160 -3.26 -15.28 10.89
C LYS A 160 -2.13 -16.29 10.67
N GLY A 161 -0.92 -15.94 11.08
CA GLY A 161 0.25 -16.80 10.90
C GLY A 161 0.84 -16.73 9.48
N ALA A 162 0.59 -15.67 8.74
CA ALA A 162 1.26 -15.40 7.46
C ALA A 162 2.79 -15.51 7.63
N PRO A 163 3.50 -16.19 6.71
CA PRO A 163 4.93 -16.43 6.86
C PRO A 163 5.73 -15.14 6.80
N CYS A 164 6.79 -15.08 7.59
CA CYS A 164 7.76 -13.99 7.52
C CYS A 164 8.73 -14.25 6.38
N CYS A 165 8.98 -13.21 5.57
CA CYS A 165 10.01 -13.24 4.56
C CYS A 165 11.31 -12.70 5.14
N TYR A 166 12.37 -13.51 5.08
CA TYR A 166 13.73 -13.03 5.33
C TYR A 166 14.32 -12.62 3.98
N VAL A 167 14.36 -11.32 3.73
CA VAL A 167 14.99 -10.70 2.55
C VAL A 167 16.43 -10.34 2.84
#